data_44f3ef15d629d5df868db37bb2096185
#
_entry.id   44f3ef15d629d5df868db37bb2096185
#
_cell.length_a   1.000
_cell.length_b   1.000
_cell.length_c   1.000
_cell.angle_alpha   90.00
_cell.angle_beta   90.00
_cell.angle_gamma   90.00
#
_symmetry.space_group_name_H-M   'P 1'
#
loop_
_entity.id
_entity.type
_entity.pdbx_description
1 polymer ?
#
loop_
_entity_poly.entity_id
_entity_poly.type
_entity_poly.pdbx_seq_one_letter_code
_entity_poly.pdbx_strand_id
1 'polypeptide(L)'
;TDERRTIHLGMDFFVEANTPVHAPLAGVVHAFADRAHAQDYGPTIVLRHEVDDLVFYTLYGHLSRESLQEIELGQSIKNGQPFATVGTSAENGGWHPHLHLQVITDLLDLDDSFPGVCRASQREVWTSFCPDPNRLVGIPATAFPEQRASSDATLATRRKFVGRNVRTGYDRP
;
A
#
# COMPACT_ATOMS: atom_id res chain seq x y z
N THR A 1 11.47 -1.83 23.20
CA THR A 1 10.66 -2.98 22.75
C THR A 1 10.82 -3.13 21.26
N ASP A 2 11.31 -4.29 20.85
CA ASP A 2 11.65 -4.64 19.47
C ASP A 2 10.37 -5.05 18.68
N GLU A 3 9.31 -4.21 18.71
CA GLU A 3 8.05 -4.50 18.09
C GLU A 3 8.14 -4.26 16.57
N ARG A 4 7.84 -5.30 15.79
CA ARG A 4 7.84 -5.23 14.33
C ARG A 4 6.63 -4.47 13.79
N ARG A 5 6.81 -3.84 12.64
CA ARG A 5 5.72 -3.23 11.86
C ARG A 5 5.01 -4.35 11.08
N THR A 6 3.80 -4.72 11.49
CA THR A 6 3.04 -5.86 10.92
C THR A 6 1.63 -5.49 10.48
N ILE A 7 1.22 -4.25 10.68
CA ILE A 7 -0.09 -3.75 10.24
C ILE A 7 0.10 -3.02 8.93
N HIS A 8 -0.48 -3.54 7.87
CA HIS A 8 -0.51 -2.94 6.55
C HIS A 8 -1.55 -1.80 6.52
N LEU A 9 -1.18 -0.65 5.98
CA LEU A 9 -2.00 0.57 5.99
C LEU A 9 -2.67 0.87 4.65
N GLY A 10 -2.37 0.08 3.63
CA GLY A 10 -2.91 0.19 2.29
C GLY A 10 -3.57 -1.11 1.82
N MET A 11 -3.70 -1.25 0.52
CA MET A 11 -4.17 -2.43 -0.18
C MET A 11 -3.17 -2.79 -1.29
N ASP A 12 -2.81 -4.07 -1.38
CA ASP A 12 -1.90 -4.57 -2.40
C ASP A 12 -2.67 -5.29 -3.51
N PHE A 13 -2.39 -4.89 -4.75
CA PHE A 13 -2.92 -5.52 -5.96
C PHE A 13 -1.79 -6.27 -6.66
N PHE A 14 -1.77 -7.58 -6.54
CA PHE A 14 -0.79 -8.44 -7.21
C PHE A 14 -1.14 -8.55 -8.68
N VAL A 15 -0.33 -7.91 -9.51
CA VAL A 15 -0.46 -7.85 -10.97
C VAL A 15 0.93 -7.94 -11.61
N GLU A 16 1.00 -8.17 -12.92
CA GLU A 16 2.27 -8.25 -13.62
C GLU A 16 2.99 -6.89 -13.65
N ALA A 17 4.31 -6.93 -13.71
CA ALA A 17 5.12 -5.74 -13.95
C ALA A 17 4.69 -5.06 -15.27
N ASN A 18 4.84 -3.75 -15.33
CA ASN A 18 4.39 -2.88 -16.43
C ASN A 18 2.86 -2.78 -16.60
N THR A 19 2.06 -3.35 -15.68
CA THR A 19 0.62 -3.10 -15.67
C THR A 19 0.37 -1.60 -15.45
N PRO A 20 -0.44 -0.94 -16.31
CA PRO A 20 -0.76 0.48 -16.15
C PRO A 20 -1.52 0.76 -14.86
N VAL A 21 -1.15 1.83 -14.17
CA VAL A 21 -1.82 2.36 -12.98
C VAL A 21 -2.64 3.58 -13.38
N HIS A 22 -3.95 3.51 -13.12
CA HIS A 22 -4.90 4.56 -13.43
C HIS A 22 -5.33 5.29 -12.16
N ALA A 23 -5.49 6.60 -12.24
CA ALA A 23 -5.99 7.39 -11.13
C ALA A 23 -7.49 7.13 -10.90
N PRO A 24 -7.92 6.70 -9.70
CA PRO A 24 -9.34 6.43 -9.41
C PRO A 24 -10.17 7.72 -9.32
N LEU A 25 -9.53 8.86 -9.11
CA LEU A 25 -10.11 10.20 -9.08
C LEU A 25 -9.14 11.20 -9.70
N ALA A 26 -9.66 12.34 -10.14
CA ALA A 26 -8.82 13.46 -10.55
C ALA A 26 -7.99 13.95 -9.35
N GLY A 27 -6.74 14.35 -9.60
CA GLY A 27 -5.84 14.82 -8.57
C GLY A 27 -4.66 15.57 -9.15
N VAL A 28 -3.77 15.98 -8.27
CA VAL A 28 -2.53 16.69 -8.60
C VAL A 28 -1.36 15.94 -7.97
N VAL A 29 -0.27 15.78 -8.69
CA VAL A 29 0.96 15.18 -8.16
C VAL A 29 1.49 16.04 -7.02
N HIS A 30 1.45 15.51 -5.80
CA HIS A 30 1.87 16.17 -4.59
C HIS A 30 3.34 15.90 -4.28
N ALA A 31 3.76 14.65 -4.39
CA ALA A 31 5.12 14.22 -4.14
C ALA A 31 5.44 12.95 -4.95
N PHE A 32 6.72 12.71 -5.21
CA PHE A 32 7.21 11.43 -5.73
C PHE A 32 8.67 11.23 -5.37
N ALA A 33 9.09 9.98 -5.20
CA ALA A 33 10.48 9.61 -4.91
C ALA A 33 10.78 8.16 -5.32
N ASP A 34 12.06 7.85 -5.56
CA ASP A 34 12.56 6.46 -5.62
C ASP A 34 13.13 6.06 -4.25
N ARG A 35 12.37 5.28 -3.51
CA ARG A 35 12.76 4.72 -2.22
C ARG A 35 13.44 3.36 -2.42
N ALA A 36 14.62 3.37 -3.02
CA ALA A 36 15.34 2.22 -3.52
C ALA A 36 15.92 1.28 -2.44
N HIS A 37 15.49 1.40 -1.19
CA HIS A 37 15.93 0.49 -0.12
C HIS A 37 15.21 -0.87 -0.24
N ALA A 38 15.90 -1.95 0.14
CA ALA A 38 15.29 -3.27 0.20
C ALA A 38 14.09 -3.29 1.16
N GLN A 39 12.97 -3.84 0.72
CA GLN A 39 11.70 -3.92 1.45
C GLN A 39 11.01 -2.56 1.70
N ASP A 40 11.41 -1.50 1.00
CA ASP A 40 10.71 -0.24 0.94
C ASP A 40 9.81 -0.18 -0.31
N TYR A 41 9.16 0.95 -0.56
CA TYR A 41 8.22 1.17 -1.66
C TYR A 41 8.86 1.12 -3.07
N GLY A 42 10.18 1.35 -3.19
CA GLY A 42 10.75 1.68 -4.50
C GLY A 42 10.20 3.00 -5.04
N PRO A 43 9.99 3.12 -6.36
CA PRO A 43 9.35 4.29 -6.95
C PRO A 43 7.92 4.48 -6.44
N THR A 44 7.64 5.70 -5.97
CA THR A 44 6.41 6.08 -5.27
C THR A 44 5.90 7.40 -5.80
N ILE A 45 4.58 7.52 -5.97
CA ILE A 45 3.90 8.77 -6.34
C ILE A 45 2.76 8.99 -5.35
N VAL A 46 2.59 10.25 -4.90
CA VAL A 46 1.49 10.70 -4.06
C VAL A 46 0.66 11.71 -4.84
N LEU A 47 -0.64 11.43 -5.00
CA LEU A 47 -1.60 12.38 -5.56
C LEU A 47 -2.38 13.05 -4.45
N ARG A 48 -2.57 14.37 -4.54
CA ARG A 48 -3.49 15.16 -3.73
C ARG A 48 -4.82 15.24 -4.47
N HIS A 49 -5.90 14.93 -3.77
CA HIS A 49 -7.26 15.05 -4.26
C HIS A 49 -8.01 16.11 -3.48
N GLU A 50 -8.98 16.75 -4.16
CA GLU A 50 -9.89 17.69 -3.55
C GLU A 50 -11.30 17.40 -4.12
N VAL A 51 -12.20 16.97 -3.25
CA VAL A 51 -13.59 16.65 -3.57
C VAL A 51 -14.47 17.42 -2.62
N ASP A 52 -15.24 18.36 -3.15
CA ASP A 52 -15.94 19.36 -2.35
C ASP A 52 -14.94 20.10 -1.43
N ASP A 53 -15.16 20.06 -0.11
CA ASP A 53 -14.27 20.68 0.88
C ASP A 53 -13.28 19.67 1.50
N LEU A 54 -13.24 18.42 1.01
CA LEU A 54 -12.40 17.37 1.54
C LEU A 54 -11.11 17.26 0.75
N VAL A 55 -9.98 17.44 1.44
CA VAL A 55 -8.64 17.16 0.92
C VAL A 55 -8.15 15.82 1.46
N PHE A 56 -7.62 14.97 0.60
CA PHE A 56 -6.97 13.71 0.97
C PHE A 56 -5.93 13.33 -0.08
N TYR A 57 -5.17 12.28 0.19
CA TYR A 57 -4.08 11.83 -0.67
C TYR A 57 -4.23 10.36 -1.00
N THR A 58 -3.68 9.97 -2.15
CA THR A 58 -3.45 8.58 -2.49
C THR A 58 -1.98 8.35 -2.77
N LEU A 59 -1.40 7.34 -2.12
CA LEU A 59 -0.03 6.93 -2.32
C LEU A 59 -0.01 5.65 -3.14
N TYR A 60 0.83 5.64 -4.16
CA TYR A 60 1.06 4.52 -5.07
C TYR A 60 2.52 4.10 -4.94
N GLY A 61 2.75 2.91 -4.40
CA GLY A 61 4.08 2.33 -4.22
C GLY A 61 4.36 1.18 -5.19
N HIS A 62 5.62 0.76 -5.25
CA HIS A 62 6.13 -0.33 -6.08
C HIS A 62 5.97 -0.09 -7.58
N LEU A 63 6.08 1.18 -7.98
CA LEU A 63 5.99 1.60 -9.38
C LEU A 63 7.28 1.31 -10.15
N SER A 64 7.24 1.49 -11.47
CA SER A 64 8.44 1.48 -12.31
C SER A 64 9.22 2.80 -12.16
N ARG A 65 10.54 2.74 -12.34
CA ARG A 65 11.37 3.98 -12.38
C ARG A 65 11.03 4.88 -13.55
N GLU A 66 10.60 4.31 -14.65
CA GLU A 66 10.14 5.06 -15.83
C GLU A 66 8.99 5.99 -15.47
N SER A 67 8.05 5.56 -14.61
CA SER A 67 6.92 6.37 -14.13
C SER A 67 7.36 7.68 -13.49
N LEU A 68 8.53 7.71 -12.81
CA LEU A 68 9.04 8.92 -12.19
C LEU A 68 9.70 9.90 -13.19
N GLN A 69 10.04 9.44 -14.39
CA GLN A 69 10.64 10.29 -15.44
C GLN A 69 9.58 11.08 -16.21
N GLU A 70 8.34 10.60 -16.19
CA GLU A 70 7.22 11.16 -16.94
C GLU A 70 6.28 12.02 -16.09
N ILE A 71 6.62 12.23 -14.81
CA ILE A 71 5.75 12.93 -13.86
C ILE A 71 6.44 14.19 -13.29
N GLU A 72 5.65 15.23 -13.05
CA GLU A 72 6.12 16.49 -12.50
C GLU A 72 5.27 16.89 -11.27
N LEU A 73 5.90 17.57 -10.29
CA LEU A 73 5.18 18.16 -9.16
C LEU A 73 4.14 19.17 -9.65
N GLY A 74 2.93 19.10 -9.12
CA GLY A 74 1.84 19.97 -9.52
C GLY A 74 1.14 19.55 -10.82
N GLN A 75 1.58 18.49 -11.49
CA GLN A 75 0.92 17.94 -12.68
C GLN A 75 -0.50 17.47 -12.35
N SER A 76 -1.47 17.89 -13.16
CA SER A 76 -2.86 17.44 -13.03
C SER A 76 -3.05 16.07 -13.69
N ILE A 77 -3.65 15.14 -12.96
CA ILE A 77 -4.02 13.81 -13.41
C ILE A 77 -5.53 13.69 -13.42
N LYS A 78 -6.12 13.28 -14.54
CA LYS A 78 -7.58 13.13 -14.68
C LYS A 78 -8.03 11.79 -14.09
N ASN A 79 -9.30 11.73 -13.67
CA ASN A 79 -9.94 10.46 -13.34
C ASN A 79 -9.82 9.47 -14.51
N GLY A 80 -9.39 8.23 -14.22
CA GLY A 80 -9.16 7.17 -15.20
C GLY A 80 -7.89 7.33 -16.05
N GLN A 81 -7.13 8.40 -15.89
CA GLN A 81 -5.88 8.60 -16.64
C GLN A 81 -4.80 7.61 -16.18
N PRO A 82 -4.13 6.87 -17.10
CA PRO A 82 -2.90 6.17 -16.77
C PRO A 82 -1.80 7.21 -16.48
N PHE A 83 -1.04 7.03 -15.40
CA PHE A 83 0.01 7.97 -15.00
C PHE A 83 1.28 7.27 -14.50
N ALA A 84 1.24 5.95 -14.35
CA ALA A 84 2.36 5.13 -13.90
C ALA A 84 2.20 3.69 -14.37
N THR A 85 3.20 2.86 -14.14
CA THR A 85 3.15 1.41 -14.30
C THR A 85 3.72 0.71 -13.07
N VAL A 86 3.31 -0.54 -12.84
CA VAL A 86 3.83 -1.39 -11.76
C VAL A 86 5.27 -1.79 -12.07
N GLY A 87 6.16 -1.67 -11.09
CA GLY A 87 7.59 -1.96 -11.22
C GLY A 87 7.91 -3.45 -11.19
N THR A 88 9.07 -3.78 -11.74
CA THR A 88 9.69 -5.11 -11.61
C THR A 88 10.26 -5.30 -10.20
N SER A 89 10.53 -6.55 -9.82
CA SER A 89 11.19 -6.85 -8.53
C SER A 89 12.58 -6.22 -8.39
N ALA A 90 13.24 -5.87 -9.50
CA ALA A 90 14.56 -5.23 -9.48
C ALA A 90 14.52 -3.74 -9.07
N GLU A 91 13.35 -3.09 -9.16
CA GLU A 91 13.21 -1.65 -8.92
C GLU A 91 12.22 -1.30 -7.80
N ASN A 92 11.33 -2.22 -7.42
CA ASN A 92 10.24 -1.99 -6.49
C ASN A 92 10.56 -2.33 -5.02
N GLY A 93 11.83 -2.35 -4.63
CA GLY A 93 12.25 -2.73 -3.28
C GLY A 93 12.50 -4.25 -3.09
N GLY A 94 12.49 -5.04 -4.17
CA GLY A 94 12.72 -6.49 -4.16
C GLY A 94 11.45 -7.32 -3.94
N TRP A 95 10.28 -6.70 -4.01
CA TRP A 95 8.99 -7.38 -3.86
C TRP A 95 8.53 -8.08 -5.15
N HIS A 96 7.68 -9.09 -5.00
CA HIS A 96 6.91 -9.59 -6.14
C HIS A 96 6.10 -8.43 -6.74
N PRO A 97 5.98 -8.30 -8.09
CA PRO A 97 5.25 -7.20 -8.71
C PRO A 97 3.83 -7.06 -8.16
N HIS A 98 3.51 -5.87 -7.67
CA HIS A 98 2.20 -5.48 -7.16
C HIS A 98 2.13 -3.96 -7.05
N LEU A 99 0.92 -3.43 -7.00
CA LEU A 99 0.65 -2.05 -6.66
C LEU A 99 0.27 -1.97 -5.18
N HIS A 100 0.98 -1.17 -4.39
CA HIS A 100 0.52 -0.72 -3.09
C HIS A 100 -0.30 0.56 -3.27
N LEU A 101 -1.58 0.53 -2.92
CA LEU A 101 -2.47 1.69 -2.91
C LEU A 101 -2.85 2.03 -1.47
N GLN A 102 -2.64 3.28 -1.06
CA GLN A 102 -3.01 3.77 0.26
C GLN A 102 -3.77 5.08 0.16
N VAL A 103 -4.84 5.22 0.94
CA VAL A 103 -5.57 6.49 1.11
C VAL A 103 -5.12 7.13 2.41
N ILE A 104 -4.85 8.43 2.39
CA ILE A 104 -4.28 9.17 3.52
C ILE A 104 -5.06 10.47 3.68
N THR A 105 -5.59 10.71 4.87
CA THR A 105 -6.35 11.94 5.17
C THR A 105 -5.48 13.10 5.64
N ASP A 106 -4.30 12.81 6.19
CA ASP A 106 -3.33 13.81 6.64
C ASP A 106 -1.92 13.21 6.51
N LEU A 107 -1.04 13.87 5.77
CA LEU A 107 0.35 13.42 5.54
C LEU A 107 1.30 13.70 6.71
N LEU A 108 0.90 14.48 7.72
CA LEU A 108 1.73 14.79 8.89
C LEU A 108 3.14 15.30 8.54
N ASP A 109 3.29 16.09 7.50
CA ASP A 109 4.58 16.56 6.96
C ASP A 109 5.54 15.45 6.51
N LEU A 110 5.02 14.23 6.26
CA LEU A 110 5.83 13.08 5.83
C LEU A 110 5.92 12.93 4.31
N ASP A 111 5.04 13.58 3.55
CA ASP A 111 4.99 13.60 2.08
C ASP A 111 5.16 12.18 1.46
N ASP A 112 6.21 12.01 0.65
CA ASP A 112 6.58 10.74 0.02
C ASP A 112 7.10 9.68 1.02
N SER A 113 7.38 10.06 2.29
CA SER A 113 7.88 9.17 3.34
C SER A 113 6.81 8.59 4.26
N PHE A 114 5.54 8.77 3.93
CA PHE A 114 4.44 8.24 4.72
C PHE A 114 4.50 6.70 4.80
N PRO A 115 4.37 6.10 6.01
CA PRO A 115 4.59 4.67 6.20
C PRO A 115 3.46 3.82 5.60
N GLY A 116 3.81 2.72 4.92
CA GLY A 116 2.87 1.70 4.43
C GLY A 116 2.52 0.64 5.47
N VAL A 117 3.29 0.58 6.54
CA VAL A 117 3.11 -0.40 7.62
C VAL A 117 3.38 0.22 8.98
N CYS A 118 2.63 -0.17 10.00
CA CYS A 118 2.84 0.30 11.36
C CYS A 118 2.96 -0.86 12.38
N ARG A 119 3.34 -0.51 13.60
CA ARG A 119 3.36 -1.44 14.73
C ARG A 119 1.93 -1.72 15.20
N ALA A 120 1.69 -2.93 15.72
CA ALA A 120 0.39 -3.31 16.24
C ALA A 120 -0.08 -2.37 17.38
N SER A 121 0.84 -1.94 18.25
CA SER A 121 0.57 -0.97 19.32
C SER A 121 0.16 0.41 18.83
N GLN A 122 0.46 0.76 17.58
CA GLN A 122 0.16 2.05 16.97
C GLN A 122 -1.02 1.98 15.98
N ARG A 123 -1.65 0.81 15.84
CA ARG A 123 -2.67 0.56 14.83
C ARG A 123 -3.76 1.62 14.81
N GLU A 124 -4.38 1.90 15.96
CA GLU A 124 -5.52 2.82 16.04
C GLU A 124 -5.16 4.22 15.55
N VAL A 125 -3.94 4.70 15.87
CA VAL A 125 -3.46 6.01 15.43
C VAL A 125 -3.30 6.01 13.92
N TRP A 126 -2.53 5.08 13.35
CA TRP A 126 -2.23 5.08 11.92
C TRP A 126 -3.45 4.78 11.04
N THR A 127 -4.35 3.90 11.48
CA THR A 127 -5.58 3.62 10.72
C THR A 127 -6.59 4.78 10.78
N SER A 128 -6.44 5.72 11.72
CA SER A 128 -7.26 6.95 11.71
C SER A 128 -6.89 7.89 10.55
N PHE A 129 -5.63 7.86 10.10
CA PHE A 129 -5.16 8.60 8.92
C PHE A 129 -5.30 7.83 7.61
N CYS A 130 -5.42 6.49 7.68
CA CYS A 130 -5.43 5.61 6.52
C CYS A 130 -6.78 4.85 6.43
N PRO A 131 -7.82 5.47 5.89
CA PRO A 131 -9.09 4.77 5.63
C PRO A 131 -8.89 3.70 4.56
N ASP A 132 -9.79 2.69 4.58
CA ASP A 132 -9.77 1.56 3.66
C ASP A 132 -9.80 2.05 2.19
N PRO A 133 -8.77 1.74 1.37
CA PRO A 133 -8.71 2.11 -0.04
C PRO A 133 -9.86 1.56 -0.87
N ASN A 134 -10.53 0.49 -0.41
CA ASN A 134 -11.67 -0.08 -1.09
C ASN A 134 -12.85 0.90 -1.22
N ARG A 135 -12.89 1.96 -0.45
CA ARG A 135 -13.85 3.06 -0.62
C ARG A 135 -13.72 3.78 -1.96
N LEU A 136 -12.50 3.79 -2.54
CA LEU A 136 -12.23 4.36 -3.86
C LEU A 136 -12.33 3.33 -4.98
N VAL A 137 -11.88 2.09 -4.71
CA VAL A 137 -11.78 1.05 -5.74
C VAL A 137 -13.10 0.31 -5.95
N GLY A 138 -13.91 0.17 -4.90
CA GLY A 138 -15.25 -0.42 -4.99
C GLY A 138 -15.26 -1.93 -5.27
N ILE A 139 -14.24 -2.68 -4.82
CA ILE A 139 -14.21 -4.13 -4.96
C ILE A 139 -15.36 -4.73 -4.15
N PRO A 140 -16.22 -5.57 -4.73
CA PRO A 140 -17.33 -6.18 -4.01
C PRO A 140 -16.84 -7.02 -2.81
N ALA A 141 -17.56 -6.97 -1.70
CA ALA A 141 -17.22 -7.76 -0.50
C ALA A 141 -17.10 -9.28 -0.79
N THR A 142 -17.80 -9.76 -1.81
CA THR A 142 -17.73 -11.16 -2.28
C THR A 142 -16.38 -11.55 -2.91
N ALA A 143 -15.56 -10.58 -3.32
CA ALA A 143 -14.22 -10.81 -3.84
C ALA A 143 -13.20 -11.05 -2.72
N PHE A 144 -13.51 -10.68 -1.48
CA PHE A 144 -12.65 -10.92 -0.35
C PHE A 144 -13.00 -12.28 0.28
N PRO A 145 -11.99 -13.08 0.70
CA PRO A 145 -12.27 -14.31 1.42
C PRO A 145 -13.02 -13.97 2.71
N GLU A 146 -14.09 -14.69 2.99
CA GLU A 146 -14.78 -14.55 4.28
C GLU A 146 -13.78 -14.76 5.42
N GLN A 147 -13.72 -13.84 6.36
CA GLN A 147 -13.00 -14.04 7.61
C GLN A 147 -13.73 -15.10 8.46
N ARG A 148 -13.55 -16.37 8.10
CA ARG A 148 -14.28 -17.51 8.72
C ARG A 148 -13.70 -17.97 10.04
N ALA A 149 -12.55 -17.45 10.46
CA ALA A 149 -11.91 -17.93 11.67
C ALA A 149 -11.27 -16.79 12.47
N SER A 150 -11.40 -16.86 13.79
CA SER A 150 -10.58 -16.06 14.70
C SER A 150 -9.09 -16.35 14.46
N SER A 151 -8.21 -15.44 14.85
CA SER A 151 -6.75 -15.64 14.75
C SER A 151 -6.33 -16.96 15.39
N ASP A 152 -6.93 -17.33 16.52
CA ASP A 152 -6.64 -18.58 17.23
C ASP A 152 -7.11 -19.82 16.45
N ALA A 153 -8.29 -19.79 15.85
CA ALA A 153 -8.79 -20.87 15.01
C ALA A 153 -7.94 -21.03 13.75
N THR A 154 -7.48 -19.93 13.15
CA THR A 154 -6.56 -19.97 12.01
C THR A 154 -5.21 -20.57 12.41
N LEU A 155 -4.65 -20.17 13.56
CA LEU A 155 -3.40 -20.74 14.08
C LEU A 155 -3.55 -22.22 14.40
N ALA A 156 -4.65 -22.63 15.04
CA ALA A 156 -4.93 -24.03 15.33
C ALA A 156 -5.01 -24.88 14.04
N THR A 157 -5.68 -24.36 13.01
CA THR A 157 -5.78 -25.01 11.70
C THR A 157 -4.41 -25.12 11.02
N ARG A 158 -3.62 -24.06 11.01
CA ARG A 158 -2.26 -24.09 10.47
C ARG A 158 -1.36 -25.08 11.20
N ARG A 159 -1.40 -25.12 12.52
CA ARG A 159 -0.66 -26.11 13.34
C ARG A 159 -1.05 -27.54 13.02
N LYS A 160 -2.34 -27.79 12.76
CA LYS A 160 -2.85 -29.11 12.37
C LYS A 160 -2.32 -29.57 11.02
N PHE A 161 -2.28 -28.69 10.01
CA PHE A 161 -1.92 -29.05 8.64
C PHE A 161 -0.41 -28.99 8.35
N VAL A 162 0.31 -28.11 9.01
CA VAL A 162 1.75 -27.91 8.74
C VAL A 162 2.64 -28.62 9.77
N GLY A 163 2.03 -29.24 10.79
CA GLY A 163 2.72 -29.97 11.83
C GLY A 163 3.31 -29.09 12.93
N ARG A 164 3.62 -29.69 14.07
CA ARG A 164 4.11 -28.98 15.28
C ARG A 164 5.53 -28.38 15.13
N ASN A 165 6.24 -28.68 14.06
CA ASN A 165 7.65 -28.31 13.87
C ASN A 165 7.88 -27.09 12.99
N VAL A 166 6.83 -26.48 12.43
CA VAL A 166 6.95 -25.21 11.72
C VAL A 166 7.01 -24.09 12.76
N ARG A 167 8.22 -23.69 13.11
CA ARG A 167 8.44 -22.42 13.82
C ARG A 167 8.13 -21.31 12.83
N THR A 168 6.96 -20.71 12.95
CA THR A 168 6.72 -19.40 12.37
C THR A 168 7.69 -18.45 13.06
N GLY A 169 8.37 -17.55 12.35
CA GLY A 169 9.38 -16.64 12.94
C GLY A 169 8.81 -15.64 13.96
N TYR A 170 7.65 -15.93 14.52
CA TYR A 170 6.94 -15.22 15.58
C TYR A 170 7.13 -15.86 16.97
N ASP A 171 7.56 -17.11 17.03
CA ASP A 171 7.90 -17.79 18.29
C ASP A 171 9.38 -17.56 18.58
N ARG A 172 9.72 -16.44 19.22
CA ARG A 172 11.01 -16.34 19.93
C ARG A 172 10.82 -16.79 21.37
N PRO A 173 11.81 -17.52 21.92
CA PRO A 173 11.84 -17.85 23.33
C PRO A 173 11.89 -16.62 24.22
#